data_071466c5a2072749f3e27cff3a898a2e
#
_entry.id   071466c5a2072749f3e27cff3a898a2e
#
_cell.length_a   1.000
_cell.length_b   1.000
_cell.length_c   1.000
_cell.angle_alpha   90.00
_cell.angle_beta   90.00
_cell.angle_gamma   90.00
#
_symmetry.space_group_name_H-M   'P 1'
#
loop_
_entity.id
_entity.type
_entity.pdbx_description
1 polymer ?
#
loop_
_entity_poly.entity_id
_entity_poly.type
_entity_poly.pdbx_seq_one_letter_code
_entity_poly.pdbx_strand_id
1 'polypeptide(L)'
;MKLKVAALIALWALFSVFGILFYEKTKTVDKRGLEFVSVAGLDGDVYLRRYCHVYSLLQFRKRHPAEAVVSAPFIVVGSSVSEKAGVEAGKIALILLAAALATATVLMLHLVVGDLGAVALWLSFAYVWLLASSPELMAVSQAILVGTLLMVRRRVSDLRAWTGMALLAGGTTVTNVVKPVAAWAVSSWRDVAAGTELRRHVRMLLWLGASLLGVLVAVEAVRWLSGVSSLQLELAAAADYLAKWSATRFGWGERLMRTWEMCFLEPVMTHGAIFGPLDEATQLDLLPLGYANALPHVVGGVLVGLCGWGAWRNRGDAVVRAALAMTAFDFLLHVVIGWGLIEAQIYCGHWLYVVPVLVAGLPGRWWKFAVAALVAGWNLLMHEF
;
A
#
# COMPACT_ATOMS: atom_id res chain seq x y z
N MET A 1 21.16 -10.80 19.31
CA MET A 1 20.26 -9.66 19.51
C MET A 1 20.87 -8.34 18.98
N LYS A 2 22.08 -7.94 19.40
CA LYS A 2 22.74 -6.68 18.97
C LYS A 2 22.84 -6.49 17.45
N LEU A 3 23.24 -7.53 16.70
CA LEU A 3 23.35 -7.47 15.23
C LEU A 3 22.00 -7.20 14.52
N LYS A 4 20.90 -7.81 15.03
CA LYS A 4 19.56 -7.57 14.46
C LYS A 4 19.07 -6.15 14.69
N VAL A 5 19.34 -5.57 15.85
CA VAL A 5 19.02 -4.17 16.16
C VAL A 5 19.83 -3.21 15.27
N ALA A 6 21.14 -3.46 15.12
CA ALA A 6 21.99 -2.66 14.24
C ALA A 6 21.50 -2.69 12.78
N ALA A 7 21.08 -3.84 12.28
CA ALA A 7 20.53 -3.97 10.93
C ALA A 7 19.22 -3.18 10.75
N LEU A 8 18.33 -3.17 11.75
CA LEU A 8 17.10 -2.37 11.71
C LEU A 8 17.38 -0.87 11.76
N ILE A 9 18.35 -0.45 12.58
CA ILE A 9 18.78 0.97 12.64
C ILE A 9 19.38 1.38 11.30
N ALA A 10 20.24 0.54 10.70
CA ALA A 10 20.82 0.83 9.39
C ALA A 10 19.75 0.92 8.30
N LEU A 11 18.76 0.03 8.30
CA LEU A 11 17.66 0.06 7.35
C LEU A 11 16.79 1.32 7.53
N TRP A 12 16.47 1.69 8.77
CA TRP A 12 15.77 2.95 9.05
C TRP A 12 16.56 4.16 8.55
N ALA A 13 17.88 4.20 8.80
CA ALA A 13 18.72 5.27 8.32
C ALA A 13 18.75 5.34 6.78
N LEU A 14 18.83 4.20 6.09
CA LEU A 14 18.77 4.15 4.62
C LEU A 14 17.45 4.68 4.07
N PHE A 15 16.31 4.25 4.62
CA PHE A 15 15.01 4.78 4.22
C PHE A 15 14.90 6.28 4.52
N SER A 16 15.43 6.75 5.65
CA SER A 16 15.41 8.16 6.02
C SER A 16 16.23 9.00 5.04
N VAL A 17 17.45 8.58 4.71
CA VAL A 17 18.31 9.28 3.75
C VAL A 17 17.65 9.30 2.38
N PHE A 18 17.13 8.17 1.90
CA PHE A 18 16.41 8.11 0.64
C PHE A 18 15.22 9.08 0.63
N GLY A 19 14.38 9.06 1.67
CA GLY A 19 13.20 9.92 1.76
C GLY A 19 13.56 11.41 1.75
N ILE A 20 14.63 11.80 2.45
CA ILE A 20 15.11 13.18 2.45
C ILE A 20 15.65 13.59 1.07
N LEU A 21 16.48 12.77 0.44
CA LEU A 21 17.00 13.04 -0.90
C LEU A 21 15.87 13.13 -1.93
N PHE A 22 14.91 12.22 -1.87
CA PHE A 22 13.74 12.23 -2.74
C PHE A 22 12.90 13.49 -2.53
N TYR A 23 12.66 13.90 -1.27
CA TYR A 23 11.97 15.13 -0.94
C TYR A 23 12.69 16.36 -1.49
N GLU A 24 14.00 16.49 -1.28
CA GLU A 24 14.77 17.62 -1.78
C GLU A 24 14.76 17.70 -3.32
N LYS A 25 14.83 16.57 -4.00
CA LYS A 25 14.73 16.51 -5.46
C LYS A 25 13.33 16.94 -5.94
N THR A 26 12.27 16.48 -5.31
CA THR A 26 10.88 16.75 -5.72
C THR A 26 10.41 18.15 -5.32
N LYS A 27 10.91 18.70 -4.22
CA LYS A 27 10.65 20.07 -3.75
C LYS A 27 10.94 21.14 -4.83
N THR A 28 11.92 20.89 -5.72
CA THR A 28 12.30 21.83 -6.79
C THR A 28 11.30 21.85 -7.95
N VAL A 29 10.49 20.82 -8.10
CA VAL A 29 9.54 20.66 -9.22
C VAL A 29 8.19 21.29 -8.92
N ASP A 30 7.88 21.54 -7.67
CA ASP A 30 6.62 22.17 -7.19
C ASP A 30 6.47 23.66 -7.65
N LYS A 31 7.42 24.18 -8.40
CA LYS A 31 7.38 25.55 -8.97
C LYS A 31 6.32 25.77 -10.04
N ARG A 32 5.59 24.73 -10.46
CA ARG A 32 4.53 24.85 -11.48
C ARG A 32 3.23 25.45 -10.95
N GLY A 33 3.12 25.79 -9.65
CA GLY A 33 1.92 26.39 -9.06
C GLY A 33 0.71 25.45 -9.01
N LEU A 34 0.90 24.16 -9.27
CA LEU A 34 -0.16 23.17 -9.21
C LEU A 34 -0.25 22.66 -7.77
N GLU A 35 -1.39 22.86 -7.12
CA GLU A 35 -1.65 22.39 -5.75
C GLU A 35 -1.61 20.85 -5.60
N PHE A 36 -1.45 20.12 -6.71
CA PHE A 36 -1.53 18.67 -6.78
C PHE A 36 -0.49 18.10 -7.75
N VAL A 37 0.79 18.22 -7.44
CA VAL A 37 1.82 17.48 -8.19
C VAL A 37 2.01 16.12 -7.55
N SER A 38 1.54 15.08 -8.22
CA SER A 38 1.85 13.71 -7.84
C SER A 38 3.19 13.32 -8.47
N VAL A 39 4.17 13.00 -7.63
CA VAL A 39 5.48 12.54 -8.07
C VAL A 39 5.45 11.02 -8.14
N ALA A 40 5.74 10.45 -9.30
CA ALA A 40 5.62 9.01 -9.57
C ALA A 40 4.23 8.45 -9.21
N GLY A 41 3.18 9.28 -9.32
CA GLY A 41 1.83 8.91 -8.91
C GLY A 41 1.58 8.95 -7.40
N LEU A 42 2.54 9.40 -6.57
CA LEU A 42 2.41 9.49 -5.12
C LEU A 42 2.08 10.93 -4.68
N ASP A 43 1.08 11.06 -3.82
CA ASP A 43 0.68 12.34 -3.21
C ASP A 43 1.59 12.75 -2.02
N GLY A 44 2.86 12.33 -2.03
CA GLY A 44 3.76 12.43 -0.89
C GLY A 44 3.91 13.84 -0.32
N ASP A 45 4.10 14.86 -1.17
CA ASP A 45 4.23 16.25 -0.72
C ASP A 45 2.90 16.79 -0.15
N VAL A 46 1.76 16.40 -0.70
CA VAL A 46 0.43 16.75 -0.17
C VAL A 46 0.27 16.21 1.25
N TYR A 47 0.67 14.98 1.52
CA TYR A 47 0.63 14.39 2.87
C TYR A 47 1.63 15.05 3.81
N LEU A 48 2.85 15.34 3.35
CA LEU A 48 3.87 16.02 4.16
C LEU A 48 3.39 17.42 4.58
N ARG A 49 2.87 18.24 3.66
CA ARG A 49 2.33 19.57 3.98
C ARG A 49 1.14 19.46 4.93
N ARG A 50 0.20 18.60 4.60
CA ARG A 50 -1.06 18.45 5.31
C ARG A 50 -0.86 18.02 6.76
N TYR A 51 0.00 17.05 7.00
CA TYR A 51 0.23 16.52 8.34
C TYR A 51 1.08 17.42 9.23
N CYS A 52 1.64 18.50 8.68
CA CYS A 52 2.24 19.58 9.47
C CYS A 52 1.21 20.47 10.18
N HIS A 53 -0.08 20.26 9.97
CA HIS A 53 -1.14 21.08 10.56
C HIS A 53 -2.16 20.24 11.33
N VAL A 54 -2.36 20.59 12.62
CA VAL A 54 -3.26 19.85 13.53
C VAL A 54 -4.72 19.80 13.03
N TYR A 55 -5.18 20.82 12.30
CA TYR A 55 -6.53 20.85 11.74
C TYR A 55 -6.80 19.69 10.78
N SER A 56 -5.75 19.02 10.27
CA SER A 56 -5.88 17.83 9.42
C SER A 56 -6.55 16.66 10.14
N LEU A 57 -6.54 16.62 11.48
CA LEU A 57 -7.32 15.67 12.27
C LEU A 57 -8.84 15.82 12.06
N LEU A 58 -9.29 17.00 11.66
CA LEU A 58 -10.70 17.29 11.40
C LEU A 58 -11.08 17.18 9.92
N GLN A 59 -10.10 16.92 9.03
CA GLN A 59 -10.37 16.76 7.61
C GLN A 59 -10.71 15.32 7.27
N PHE A 60 -11.97 15.08 6.93
CA PHE A 60 -12.44 13.78 6.43
C PHE A 60 -12.43 13.78 4.92
N ARG A 61 -11.58 12.95 4.31
CA ARG A 61 -11.58 12.75 2.85
C ARG A 61 -12.69 11.78 2.46
N LYS A 62 -13.30 12.04 1.31
CA LYS A 62 -14.37 11.22 0.72
C LYS A 62 -13.96 9.75 0.53
N ARG A 63 -12.71 9.51 0.10
CA ARG A 63 -12.19 8.17 -0.20
C ARG A 63 -11.61 7.43 1.00
N HIS A 64 -11.27 8.18 2.05
CA HIS A 64 -10.55 7.69 3.22
C HIS A 64 -11.22 8.20 4.50
N PRO A 65 -12.41 7.70 4.85
CA PRO A 65 -13.25 8.29 5.90
C PRO A 65 -12.61 8.25 7.30
N ALA A 66 -11.69 7.33 7.54
CA ALA A 66 -10.97 7.25 8.79
C ALA A 66 -9.46 7.60 8.64
N GLU A 67 -9.09 8.31 7.57
CA GLU A 67 -7.70 8.77 7.36
C GLU A 67 -7.15 9.50 8.58
N ALA A 68 -7.91 10.44 9.14
CA ALA A 68 -7.49 11.22 10.30
C ALA A 68 -7.15 10.33 11.51
N VAL A 69 -7.88 9.23 11.73
CA VAL A 69 -7.62 8.29 12.83
C VAL A 69 -6.35 7.47 12.56
N VAL A 70 -6.23 6.93 11.34
CA VAL A 70 -5.09 6.09 10.95
C VAL A 70 -3.81 6.91 10.87
N SER A 71 -3.92 8.16 10.39
CA SER A 71 -2.78 9.07 10.25
C SER A 71 -2.52 9.94 11.48
N ALA A 72 -3.34 9.82 12.54
CA ALA A 72 -3.18 10.63 13.75
C ALA A 72 -1.74 10.67 14.31
N PRO A 73 -1.00 9.56 14.39
CA PRO A 73 0.39 9.59 14.87
C PRO A 73 1.28 10.50 14.01
N PHE A 74 1.10 10.49 12.69
CA PHE A 74 1.86 11.35 11.77
C PHE A 74 1.46 12.82 11.93
N ILE A 75 0.16 13.12 12.00
CA ILE A 75 -0.35 14.49 12.15
C ILE A 75 0.12 15.09 13.48
N VAL A 76 0.06 14.33 14.57
CA VAL A 76 0.51 14.80 15.89
C VAL A 76 2.01 15.10 15.88
N VAL A 77 2.84 14.24 15.32
CA VAL A 77 4.30 14.48 15.22
C VAL A 77 4.59 15.63 14.29
N GLY A 78 4.03 15.63 13.07
CA GLY A 78 4.28 16.68 12.08
C GLY A 78 3.87 18.05 12.55
N SER A 79 2.66 18.22 13.12
CA SER A 79 2.18 19.50 13.64
C SER A 79 2.98 19.97 14.84
N SER A 80 3.27 19.09 15.81
CA SER A 80 4.03 19.46 17.02
C SER A 80 5.46 19.92 16.71
N VAL A 81 6.11 19.29 15.73
CA VAL A 81 7.44 19.70 15.28
C VAL A 81 7.36 21.00 14.47
N SER A 82 6.34 21.11 13.59
CA SER A 82 6.13 22.33 12.79
C SER A 82 5.90 23.57 13.66
N GLU A 83 5.12 23.46 14.72
CA GLU A 83 4.87 24.56 15.66
C GLU A 83 6.16 25.03 16.38
N LYS A 84 7.05 24.11 16.69
CA LYS A 84 8.27 24.40 17.47
C LYS A 84 9.47 24.79 16.61
N ALA A 85 9.61 24.19 15.42
CA ALA A 85 10.83 24.28 14.62
C ALA A 85 10.57 24.66 13.14
N GLY A 86 9.32 24.95 12.78
CA GLY A 86 8.91 25.32 11.43
C GLY A 86 8.49 24.13 10.57
N VAL A 87 7.75 24.42 9.49
CA VAL A 87 7.10 23.42 8.62
C VAL A 87 8.10 22.45 7.99
N GLU A 88 9.28 22.93 7.57
CA GLU A 88 10.31 22.06 6.97
C GLU A 88 10.82 21.00 7.97
N ALA A 89 11.01 21.39 9.24
CA ALA A 89 11.37 20.44 10.29
C ALA A 89 10.24 19.42 10.52
N GLY A 90 8.99 19.85 10.45
CA GLY A 90 7.81 18.98 10.51
C GLY A 90 7.81 17.93 9.39
N LYS A 91 8.09 18.35 8.16
CA LYS A 91 8.18 17.42 7.01
C LYS A 91 9.32 16.40 7.17
N ILE A 92 10.49 16.84 7.61
CA ILE A 92 11.61 15.92 7.90
C ILE A 92 11.22 14.92 8.99
N ALA A 93 10.56 15.35 10.06
CA ALA A 93 10.09 14.45 11.11
C ALA A 93 9.08 13.41 10.57
N LEU A 94 8.22 13.80 9.65
CA LEU A 94 7.28 12.90 8.97
C LEU A 94 7.99 11.87 8.10
N ILE A 95 9.03 12.26 7.36
CA ILE A 95 9.86 11.34 6.56
C ILE A 95 10.55 10.31 7.47
N LEU A 96 11.12 10.75 8.59
CA LEU A 96 11.76 9.85 9.56
C LEU A 96 10.77 8.86 10.18
N LEU A 97 9.53 9.29 10.41
CA LEU A 97 8.47 8.43 10.92
C LEU A 97 7.96 7.45 9.85
N ALA A 98 7.85 7.88 8.59
CA ALA A 98 7.53 6.99 7.46
C ALA A 98 8.61 5.92 7.28
N ALA A 99 9.88 6.28 7.36
CA ALA A 99 11.01 5.35 7.35
C ALA A 99 10.94 4.33 8.49
N ALA A 100 10.52 4.76 9.69
CA ALA A 100 10.30 3.85 10.82
C ALA A 100 9.16 2.86 10.55
N LEU A 101 8.05 3.32 9.97
CA LEU A 101 6.93 2.46 9.55
C LEU A 101 7.38 1.44 8.49
N ALA A 102 8.15 1.88 7.48
CA ALA A 102 8.70 0.99 6.46
C ALA A 102 9.62 -0.08 7.08
N THR A 103 10.51 0.33 7.99
CA THR A 103 11.39 -0.60 8.72
C THR A 103 10.59 -1.62 9.55
N ALA A 104 9.53 -1.18 10.23
CA ALA A 104 8.63 -2.08 10.95
C ALA A 104 7.91 -3.04 10.00
N THR A 105 7.51 -2.58 8.81
CA THR A 105 6.89 -3.41 7.77
C THR A 105 7.85 -4.49 7.27
N VAL A 106 9.12 -4.14 7.03
CA VAL A 106 10.18 -5.13 6.68
C VAL A 106 10.35 -6.18 7.76
N LEU A 107 10.39 -5.76 9.04
CA LEU A 107 10.48 -6.69 10.16
C LEU A 107 9.28 -7.63 10.23
N MET A 108 8.07 -7.08 10.11
CA MET A 108 6.84 -7.90 10.10
C MET A 108 6.84 -8.88 8.92
N LEU A 109 7.22 -8.42 7.72
CA LEU A 109 7.33 -9.27 6.55
C LEU A 109 8.35 -10.40 6.74
N HIS A 110 9.52 -10.08 7.31
CA HIS A 110 10.50 -11.11 7.66
C HIS A 110 9.95 -12.15 8.66
N LEU A 111 9.19 -11.72 9.66
CA LEU A 111 8.53 -12.63 10.61
C LEU A 111 7.44 -13.48 9.95
N VAL A 112 6.81 -12.99 8.88
CA VAL A 112 5.82 -13.74 8.09
C VAL A 112 6.51 -14.80 7.24
N VAL A 113 7.55 -14.42 6.47
CA VAL A 113 8.13 -15.30 5.44
C VAL A 113 9.31 -16.14 5.92
N GLY A 114 10.10 -15.65 6.88
CA GLY A 114 11.29 -16.34 7.42
C GLY A 114 12.46 -16.48 6.44
N ASP A 115 12.40 -15.83 5.25
CA ASP A 115 13.38 -15.94 4.16
C ASP A 115 13.98 -14.57 3.85
N LEU A 116 15.26 -14.37 4.17
CA LEU A 116 15.98 -13.13 3.92
C LEU A 116 16.13 -12.83 2.42
N GLY A 117 16.25 -13.84 1.56
CA GLY A 117 16.34 -13.64 0.11
C GLY A 117 15.03 -13.09 -0.45
N ALA A 118 13.88 -13.58 0.02
CA ALA A 118 12.58 -13.05 -0.38
C ALA A 118 12.36 -11.60 0.12
N VAL A 119 12.82 -11.28 1.34
CA VAL A 119 12.78 -9.90 1.86
C VAL A 119 13.72 -8.99 1.08
N ALA A 120 14.94 -9.45 0.75
CA ALA A 120 15.89 -8.68 -0.06
C ALA A 120 15.33 -8.41 -1.47
N LEU A 121 14.68 -9.40 -2.07
CA LEU A 121 14.01 -9.23 -3.36
C LEU A 121 12.92 -8.14 -3.26
N TRP A 122 12.08 -8.16 -2.23
CA TRP A 122 11.07 -7.13 -2.05
C TRP A 122 11.69 -5.75 -1.80
N LEU A 123 12.78 -5.66 -1.02
CA LEU A 123 13.51 -4.42 -0.80
C LEU A 123 14.19 -3.85 -2.07
N SER A 124 14.38 -4.66 -3.11
CA SER A 124 14.91 -4.16 -4.38
C SER A 124 13.88 -3.45 -5.25
N PHE A 125 12.58 -3.54 -4.93
CA PHE A 125 11.49 -2.96 -5.71
C PHE A 125 11.43 -1.44 -5.54
N ALA A 126 11.27 -0.71 -6.64
CA ALA A 126 11.27 0.75 -6.65
C ALA A 126 10.25 1.36 -5.68
N TYR A 127 9.01 0.90 -5.73
CA TYR A 127 7.93 1.48 -4.92
C TYR A 127 8.00 1.14 -3.43
N VAL A 128 8.81 0.18 -3.01
CA VAL A 128 9.08 -0.03 -1.58
C VAL A 128 9.80 1.19 -0.99
N TRP A 129 10.73 1.77 -1.72
CA TRP A 129 11.45 2.97 -1.31
C TRP A 129 10.62 4.23 -1.46
N LEU A 130 9.86 4.35 -2.56
CA LEU A 130 8.97 5.47 -2.78
C LEU A 130 7.89 5.55 -1.70
N LEU A 131 7.25 4.44 -1.35
CA LEU A 131 6.27 4.37 -0.25
C LEU A 131 6.91 4.65 1.13
N ALA A 132 8.20 4.37 1.30
CA ALA A 132 8.92 4.68 2.54
C ALA A 132 9.30 6.17 2.67
N SER A 133 9.22 6.96 1.59
CA SER A 133 9.65 8.36 1.57
C SER A 133 8.64 9.34 2.18
N SER A 134 7.37 8.93 2.34
CA SER A 134 6.32 9.78 2.89
C SER A 134 5.28 9.00 3.69
N PRO A 135 4.56 9.62 4.64
CA PRO A 135 3.50 8.98 5.42
C PRO A 135 2.20 8.81 4.62
N GLU A 136 2.32 8.37 3.39
CA GLU A 136 1.19 8.16 2.51
C GLU A 136 0.32 6.99 2.98
N LEU A 137 -0.99 7.08 2.73
CA LEU A 137 -1.95 6.04 3.16
C LEU A 137 -1.63 4.66 2.57
N MET A 138 -0.98 4.59 1.40
CA MET A 138 -0.58 3.34 0.79
C MET A 138 0.53 2.64 1.58
N ALA A 139 1.49 3.40 2.14
CA ALA A 139 2.51 2.87 3.03
C ALA A 139 1.91 2.33 4.34
N VAL A 140 0.97 3.09 4.92
CA VAL A 140 0.24 2.67 6.14
C VAL A 140 -0.61 1.44 5.86
N SER A 141 -1.30 1.41 4.71
CA SER A 141 -2.08 0.26 4.24
C SER A 141 -1.21 -0.99 4.11
N GLN A 142 -0.04 -0.86 3.48
CA GLN A 142 0.92 -1.97 3.33
C GLN A 142 1.33 -2.55 4.69
N ALA A 143 1.65 -1.70 5.66
CA ALA A 143 2.01 -2.13 7.01
C ALA A 143 0.85 -2.90 7.69
N ILE A 144 -0.38 -2.43 7.56
CA ILE A 144 -1.58 -3.07 8.12
C ILE A 144 -1.82 -4.43 7.44
N LEU A 145 -1.68 -4.51 6.12
CA LEU A 145 -1.90 -5.75 5.38
C LEU A 145 -0.81 -6.80 5.64
N VAL A 146 0.45 -6.39 5.79
CA VAL A 146 1.54 -7.28 6.26
C VAL A 146 1.28 -7.73 7.71
N GLY A 147 0.80 -6.81 8.57
CA GLY A 147 0.34 -7.14 9.93
C GLY A 147 -0.78 -8.17 9.94
N THR A 148 -1.71 -8.10 8.98
CA THR A 148 -2.77 -9.10 8.78
C THR A 148 -2.18 -10.49 8.50
N LEU A 149 -1.19 -10.59 7.61
CA LEU A 149 -0.50 -11.86 7.34
C LEU A 149 0.29 -12.37 8.55
N LEU A 150 0.85 -11.46 9.36
CA LEU A 150 1.51 -11.83 10.61
C LEU A 150 0.50 -12.42 11.61
N MET A 151 -0.73 -11.90 11.69
CA MET A 151 -1.80 -12.50 12.50
C MET A 151 -2.14 -13.92 12.02
N VAL A 152 -2.22 -14.15 10.70
CA VAL A 152 -2.40 -15.50 10.14
C VAL A 152 -1.25 -16.42 10.56
N ARG A 153 0.01 -15.96 10.39
CA ARG A 153 1.22 -16.72 10.77
C ARG A 153 1.25 -17.07 12.25
N ARG A 154 0.80 -16.14 13.11
CA ARG A 154 0.72 -16.31 14.56
C ARG A 154 -0.53 -17.06 15.03
N ARG A 155 -1.42 -17.43 14.11
CA ARG A 155 -2.70 -18.11 14.39
C ARG A 155 -3.53 -17.36 15.42
N VAL A 156 -3.61 -16.04 15.30
CA VAL A 156 -4.40 -15.19 16.18
C VAL A 156 -5.87 -15.63 16.11
N SER A 157 -6.44 -15.99 17.26
CA SER A 157 -7.83 -16.46 17.34
C SER A 157 -8.81 -15.40 17.87
N ASP A 158 -8.33 -14.27 18.38
CA ASP A 158 -9.16 -13.20 18.93
C ASP A 158 -9.90 -12.44 17.83
N LEU A 159 -11.22 -12.51 17.85
CA LEU A 159 -12.07 -11.81 16.89
C LEU A 159 -11.97 -10.29 16.99
N ARG A 160 -11.68 -9.74 18.18
CA ARG A 160 -11.52 -8.30 18.37
C ARG A 160 -10.28 -7.79 17.63
N ALA A 161 -9.19 -8.56 17.67
CA ALA A 161 -7.98 -8.24 16.93
C ALA A 161 -8.24 -8.23 15.41
N TRP A 162 -8.98 -9.21 14.89
CA TRP A 162 -9.36 -9.28 13.47
C TRP A 162 -10.29 -8.14 13.07
N THR A 163 -11.29 -7.82 13.90
CA THR A 163 -12.17 -6.67 13.66
C THR A 163 -11.40 -5.37 13.67
N GLY A 164 -10.51 -5.16 14.65
CA GLY A 164 -9.63 -4.00 14.72
C GLY A 164 -8.74 -3.86 13.48
N MET A 165 -8.13 -4.97 13.02
CA MET A 165 -7.31 -4.98 11.81
C MET A 165 -8.13 -4.62 10.55
N ALA A 166 -9.37 -5.14 10.44
CA ALA A 166 -10.26 -4.82 9.33
C ALA A 166 -10.67 -3.34 9.33
N LEU A 167 -10.98 -2.77 10.51
CA LEU A 167 -11.28 -1.35 10.66
C LEU A 167 -10.08 -0.46 10.32
N LEU A 168 -8.87 -0.82 10.76
CA LEU A 168 -7.65 -0.10 10.40
C LEU A 168 -7.39 -0.15 8.89
N ALA A 169 -7.55 -1.31 8.27
CA ALA A 169 -7.41 -1.47 6.83
C ALA A 169 -8.44 -0.63 6.05
N GLY A 170 -9.71 -0.67 6.49
CA GLY A 170 -10.79 0.15 5.94
C GLY A 170 -10.58 1.65 6.16
N GLY A 171 -9.87 2.02 7.22
CA GLY A 171 -9.48 3.41 7.51
C GLY A 171 -8.48 3.99 6.52
N THR A 172 -7.59 3.16 5.98
CA THR A 172 -6.67 3.59 4.91
C THR A 172 -7.39 3.67 3.57
N THR A 173 -8.17 2.66 3.22
CA THR A 173 -8.99 2.62 2.02
C THR A 173 -10.20 1.74 2.30
N VAL A 174 -11.42 2.25 2.10
CA VAL A 174 -12.66 1.54 2.47
C VAL A 174 -12.69 0.10 1.94
N THR A 175 -12.24 -0.09 0.71
CA THR A 175 -12.19 -1.42 0.07
C THR A 175 -11.26 -2.40 0.77
N ASN A 176 -10.22 -1.92 1.46
CA ASN A 176 -9.26 -2.78 2.15
C ASN A 176 -9.85 -3.51 3.37
N VAL A 177 -11.01 -3.10 3.88
CA VAL A 177 -11.71 -3.83 4.95
C VAL A 177 -11.95 -5.30 4.62
N VAL A 178 -12.16 -5.61 3.34
CA VAL A 178 -12.42 -6.97 2.85
C VAL A 178 -11.21 -7.89 3.03
N LYS A 179 -9.99 -7.35 2.96
CA LYS A 179 -8.76 -8.15 2.93
C LYS A 179 -8.48 -8.90 4.25
N PRO A 180 -8.48 -8.26 5.44
CA PRO A 180 -8.35 -8.99 6.69
C PRO A 180 -9.46 -10.00 6.92
N VAL A 181 -10.69 -9.71 6.47
CA VAL A 181 -11.82 -10.64 6.55
C VAL A 181 -11.58 -11.86 5.66
N ALA A 182 -11.15 -11.65 4.42
CA ALA A 182 -10.82 -12.72 3.49
C ALA A 182 -9.64 -13.57 4.01
N ALA A 183 -8.58 -12.93 4.52
CA ALA A 183 -7.43 -13.61 5.11
C ALA A 183 -7.85 -14.48 6.30
N TRP A 184 -8.68 -13.95 7.20
CA TRP A 184 -9.20 -14.71 8.32
C TRP A 184 -10.08 -15.88 7.87
N ALA A 185 -11.05 -15.65 6.96
CA ALA A 185 -11.95 -16.69 6.47
C ALA A 185 -11.19 -17.84 5.82
N VAL A 186 -10.20 -17.54 4.97
CA VAL A 186 -9.40 -18.57 4.29
C VAL A 186 -8.43 -19.28 5.24
N SER A 187 -7.90 -18.59 6.26
CA SER A 187 -7.02 -19.22 7.25
C SER A 187 -7.76 -20.17 8.19
N SER A 188 -9.04 -19.87 8.50
CA SER A 188 -9.89 -20.67 9.38
C SER A 188 -10.83 -21.64 8.64
N TRP A 189 -10.76 -21.71 7.30
CA TRP A 189 -11.67 -22.50 6.46
C TRP A 189 -11.77 -23.97 6.83
N ARG A 190 -10.66 -24.60 7.23
CA ARG A 190 -10.64 -26.01 7.64
C ARG A 190 -11.48 -26.25 8.89
N ASP A 191 -11.47 -25.30 9.82
CA ASP A 191 -12.22 -25.38 11.07
C ASP A 191 -13.73 -25.18 10.81
N VAL A 192 -14.05 -24.33 9.81
CA VAL A 192 -15.44 -24.14 9.34
C VAL A 192 -15.98 -25.36 8.65
N ALA A 193 -15.22 -25.97 7.76
CA ALA A 193 -15.60 -27.17 7.05
C ALA A 193 -15.86 -28.36 8.00
N ALA A 194 -15.20 -28.37 9.18
CA ALA A 194 -15.45 -29.32 10.26
C ALA A 194 -16.74 -29.01 11.07
N GLY A 195 -17.51 -27.97 10.72
CA GLY A 195 -18.77 -27.61 11.37
C GLY A 195 -18.66 -26.93 12.74
N THR A 196 -17.44 -26.81 13.27
CA THR A 196 -17.21 -26.31 14.65
C THR A 196 -17.19 -24.79 14.75
N GLU A 197 -16.98 -24.06 13.65
CA GLU A 197 -16.66 -22.63 13.67
C GLU A 197 -17.67 -21.71 12.94
N LEU A 198 -18.76 -22.26 12.34
CA LEU A 198 -19.74 -21.45 11.60
C LEU A 198 -20.32 -20.32 12.44
N ARG A 199 -20.71 -20.61 13.70
CA ARG A 199 -21.26 -19.60 14.63
C ARG A 199 -20.25 -18.49 14.91
N ARG A 200 -18.98 -18.83 14.96
CA ARG A 200 -17.89 -17.87 15.18
C ARG A 200 -17.71 -16.94 13.97
N HIS A 201 -17.81 -17.48 12.74
CA HIS A 201 -17.75 -16.71 11.52
C HIS A 201 -18.94 -15.75 11.39
N VAL A 202 -20.15 -16.23 11.65
CA VAL A 202 -21.34 -15.37 11.68
C VAL A 202 -21.19 -14.26 12.72
N ARG A 203 -20.72 -14.60 13.93
CA ARG A 203 -20.48 -13.60 14.99
C ARG A 203 -19.44 -12.56 14.57
N MET A 204 -18.35 -12.98 13.91
CA MET A 204 -17.34 -12.03 13.40
C MET A 204 -17.93 -11.10 12.35
N LEU A 205 -18.69 -11.62 11.38
CA LEU A 205 -19.32 -10.79 10.35
C LEU A 205 -20.31 -9.79 10.96
N LEU A 206 -21.08 -10.23 11.98
CA LEU A 206 -21.98 -9.34 12.71
C LEU A 206 -21.23 -8.25 13.49
N TRP A 207 -20.14 -8.62 14.18
CA TRP A 207 -19.29 -7.65 14.89
C TRP A 207 -18.64 -6.66 13.93
N LEU A 208 -18.12 -7.15 12.80
CA LEU A 208 -17.53 -6.31 11.78
C LEU A 208 -18.59 -5.36 11.19
N GLY A 209 -19.76 -5.88 10.81
CA GLY A 209 -20.87 -5.08 10.29
C GLY A 209 -21.32 -4.00 11.27
N ALA A 210 -21.50 -4.37 12.55
CA ALA A 210 -21.87 -3.42 13.60
C ALA A 210 -20.78 -2.37 13.84
N SER A 211 -19.51 -2.76 13.81
CA SER A 211 -18.38 -1.85 13.98
C SER A 211 -18.24 -0.89 12.80
N LEU A 212 -18.38 -1.37 11.57
CA LEU A 212 -18.37 -0.54 10.36
C LEU A 212 -19.53 0.46 10.37
N LEU A 213 -20.72 0.00 10.71
CA LEU A 213 -21.88 0.87 10.85
C LEU A 213 -21.65 1.93 11.93
N GLY A 214 -21.09 1.54 13.08
CA GLY A 214 -20.75 2.47 14.16
C GLY A 214 -19.74 3.52 13.71
N VAL A 215 -18.71 3.14 12.97
CA VAL A 215 -17.71 4.07 12.39
C VAL A 215 -18.38 5.01 11.39
N LEU A 216 -19.22 4.49 10.48
CA LEU A 216 -19.94 5.32 9.51
C LEU A 216 -20.86 6.34 10.19
N VAL A 217 -21.62 5.91 11.21
CA VAL A 217 -22.49 6.81 11.99
C VAL A 217 -21.65 7.87 12.71
N ALA A 218 -20.53 7.48 13.34
CA ALA A 218 -19.66 8.43 14.02
C ALA A 218 -19.04 9.46 13.07
N VAL A 219 -18.56 9.00 11.91
CA VAL A 219 -18.02 9.87 10.85
C VAL A 219 -19.09 10.84 10.35
N GLU A 220 -20.30 10.35 10.07
CA GLU A 220 -21.40 11.19 9.60
C GLU A 220 -21.85 12.20 10.68
N ALA A 221 -21.89 11.82 11.93
CA ALA A 221 -22.18 12.72 13.05
C ALA A 221 -21.14 13.85 13.16
N VAL A 222 -19.83 13.52 13.04
CA VAL A 222 -18.75 14.51 13.05
C VAL A 222 -18.87 15.46 11.85
N ARG A 223 -19.17 14.95 10.66
CA ARG A 223 -19.40 15.75 9.47
C ARG A 223 -20.56 16.71 9.63
N TRP A 224 -21.68 16.21 10.12
CA TRP A 224 -22.86 17.02 10.38
C TRP A 224 -22.56 18.14 11.37
N LEU A 225 -21.88 17.85 12.46
CA LEU A 225 -21.45 18.83 13.45
C LEU A 225 -20.43 19.84 12.90
N SER A 226 -19.62 19.45 11.91
CA SER A 226 -18.60 20.31 11.28
C SER A 226 -19.13 21.07 10.06
N GLY A 227 -20.42 20.92 9.70
CA GLY A 227 -21.00 21.56 8.51
C GLY A 227 -20.46 21.03 7.16
N VAL A 228 -19.85 19.85 7.16
CA VAL A 228 -19.31 19.19 5.96
C VAL A 228 -20.40 18.41 5.23
N SER A 229 -20.24 18.20 3.93
CA SER A 229 -21.23 17.56 3.05
C SER A 229 -21.70 16.18 3.52
N SER A 230 -22.97 15.87 3.30
CA SER A 230 -23.61 14.61 3.68
C SER A 230 -23.08 13.39 2.92
N LEU A 231 -23.24 12.18 3.50
CA LEU A 231 -22.91 10.90 2.87
C LEU A 231 -23.57 10.73 1.48
N GLN A 232 -24.78 11.28 1.30
CA GLN A 232 -25.48 11.23 0.01
C GLN A 232 -24.76 11.97 -1.11
N LEU A 233 -24.20 13.16 -0.83
CA LEU A 233 -23.39 13.91 -1.78
C LEU A 233 -22.09 13.18 -2.11
N GLU A 234 -21.55 12.41 -1.16
CA GLU A 234 -20.36 11.62 -1.35
C GLU A 234 -20.57 10.36 -2.18
N LEU A 235 -21.72 9.70 -2.03
CA LEU A 235 -22.08 8.57 -2.89
C LEU A 235 -22.27 9.03 -4.34
N ALA A 236 -22.89 10.20 -4.56
CA ALA A 236 -22.98 10.80 -5.89
C ALA A 236 -21.60 11.15 -6.47
N ALA A 237 -20.72 11.74 -5.65
CA ALA A 237 -19.34 12.04 -6.05
C ALA A 237 -18.51 10.77 -6.28
N ALA A 238 -18.77 9.68 -5.54
CA ALA A 238 -18.13 8.39 -5.77
C ALA A 238 -18.57 7.76 -7.11
N ALA A 239 -19.84 7.92 -7.50
CA ALA A 239 -20.32 7.47 -8.80
C ALA A 239 -19.68 8.27 -9.97
N ASP A 240 -19.58 9.60 -9.82
CA ASP A 240 -18.87 10.45 -10.77
C ASP A 240 -17.37 10.11 -10.86
N TYR A 241 -16.77 9.85 -9.71
CA TYR A 241 -15.39 9.37 -9.64
C TYR A 241 -15.20 8.01 -10.34
N LEU A 242 -16.10 7.06 -10.09
CA LEU A 242 -16.09 5.77 -10.79
C LEU A 242 -16.17 5.96 -12.31
N ALA A 243 -17.03 6.86 -12.79
CA ALA A 243 -17.17 7.13 -14.20
C ALA A 243 -15.89 7.73 -14.82
N LYS A 244 -15.21 8.62 -14.09
CA LYS A 244 -13.98 9.30 -14.55
C LYS A 244 -12.73 8.41 -14.44
N TRP A 245 -12.63 7.62 -13.38
CA TRP A 245 -11.42 6.89 -13.00
C TRP A 245 -11.48 5.40 -13.26
N SER A 246 -12.67 4.89 -13.65
CA SER A 246 -12.77 3.47 -14.00
C SER A 246 -12.10 3.19 -15.34
N ALA A 247 -11.54 1.99 -15.47
CA ALA A 247 -10.99 1.53 -16.74
C ALA A 247 -12.06 1.29 -17.82
N THR A 248 -13.33 1.64 -17.56
CA THR A 248 -14.41 1.50 -18.56
C THR A 248 -14.15 2.31 -19.83
N ARG A 249 -13.35 3.37 -19.73
CA ARG A 249 -12.90 4.16 -20.90
C ARG A 249 -11.82 3.46 -21.73
N PHE A 250 -11.21 2.40 -21.23
CA PHE A 250 -10.18 1.65 -21.93
C PHE A 250 -10.72 0.34 -22.50
N GLY A 251 -10.30 0.00 -23.71
CA GLY A 251 -10.51 -1.34 -24.27
C GLY A 251 -9.75 -2.41 -23.47
N TRP A 252 -10.19 -3.67 -23.58
CA TRP A 252 -9.58 -4.77 -22.81
C TRP A 252 -8.06 -4.93 -23.06
N GLY A 253 -7.59 -4.70 -24.31
CA GLY A 253 -6.16 -4.74 -24.63
C GLY A 253 -5.36 -3.70 -23.83
N GLU A 254 -5.85 -2.46 -23.78
CA GLU A 254 -5.22 -1.39 -23.01
C GLU A 254 -5.29 -1.64 -21.50
N ARG A 255 -6.40 -2.18 -20.98
CA ARG A 255 -6.51 -2.57 -19.57
C ARG A 255 -5.46 -3.62 -19.19
N LEU A 256 -5.29 -4.64 -20.01
CA LEU A 256 -4.30 -5.69 -19.76
C LEU A 256 -2.88 -5.13 -19.82
N MET A 257 -2.60 -4.25 -20.78
CA MET A 257 -1.29 -3.60 -20.90
C MET A 257 -1.01 -2.69 -19.71
N ARG A 258 -1.95 -1.83 -19.28
CA ARG A 258 -1.82 -1.00 -18.08
C ARG A 258 -1.68 -1.86 -16.83
N THR A 259 -2.44 -2.94 -16.70
CA THR A 259 -2.29 -3.88 -15.59
C THR A 259 -0.88 -4.47 -15.56
N TRP A 260 -0.37 -4.91 -16.71
CA TRP A 260 0.96 -5.47 -16.81
C TRP A 260 2.02 -4.45 -16.42
N GLU A 261 2.00 -3.28 -17.02
CA GLU A 261 3.04 -2.27 -16.79
C GLU A 261 2.89 -1.57 -15.43
N MET A 262 1.69 -1.14 -15.06
CA MET A 262 1.47 -0.36 -13.84
C MET A 262 1.38 -1.21 -12.57
N CYS A 263 0.93 -2.46 -12.65
CA CYS A 263 0.82 -3.32 -11.48
C CYS A 263 2.03 -4.24 -11.29
N PHE A 264 2.65 -4.70 -12.38
CA PHE A 264 3.70 -5.73 -12.29
C PHE A 264 5.08 -5.22 -12.64
N LEU A 265 5.22 -4.24 -13.53
CA LEU A 265 6.54 -3.75 -13.93
C LEU A 265 6.96 -2.51 -13.14
N GLU A 266 6.21 -1.43 -13.23
CA GLU A 266 6.56 -0.14 -12.64
C GLU A 266 6.86 -0.21 -11.13
N PRO A 267 6.07 -0.91 -10.30
CA PRO A 267 6.38 -1.00 -8.88
C PRO A 267 7.66 -1.79 -8.56
N VAL A 268 8.12 -2.64 -9.49
CA VAL A 268 9.31 -3.48 -9.32
C VAL A 268 10.52 -2.83 -9.96
N MET A 269 10.42 -2.47 -11.23
CA MET A 269 11.48 -1.91 -12.07
C MET A 269 10.95 -0.65 -12.75
N THR A 270 11.11 0.50 -12.12
CA THR A 270 10.62 1.77 -12.66
C THR A 270 11.26 2.09 -14.03
N HIS A 271 10.50 2.79 -14.86
CA HIS A 271 11.03 3.34 -16.12
C HIS A 271 11.68 4.72 -15.94
N GLY A 272 11.75 5.22 -14.69
CA GLY A 272 12.47 6.46 -14.35
C GLY A 272 11.68 7.75 -14.57
N ALA A 273 10.51 7.70 -15.22
CA ALA A 273 9.68 8.89 -15.36
C ALA A 273 9.06 9.26 -14.01
N ILE A 274 9.48 10.40 -13.47
CA ILE A 274 8.91 10.94 -12.22
C ILE A 274 7.56 11.60 -12.50
N PHE A 275 7.39 12.17 -13.73
CA PHE A 275 6.18 12.82 -14.19
C PHE A 275 5.78 12.28 -15.55
N GLY A 276 4.51 12.01 -15.72
CA GLY A 276 3.89 11.73 -17.01
C GLY A 276 3.27 12.98 -17.63
N PRO A 277 2.75 12.88 -18.86
CA PRO A 277 1.89 13.92 -19.44
C PRO A 277 0.62 14.05 -18.62
N LEU A 278 0.14 15.28 -18.45
CA LEU A 278 -1.12 15.57 -17.79
C LEU A 278 -2.28 14.97 -18.59
N ASP A 279 -3.06 14.11 -17.97
CA ASP A 279 -4.33 13.66 -18.55
C ASP A 279 -5.39 14.73 -18.38
N GLU A 280 -5.85 15.32 -19.47
CA GLU A 280 -6.83 16.42 -19.45
C GLU A 280 -8.16 16.00 -18.79
N ALA A 281 -8.54 14.74 -18.90
CA ALA A 281 -9.80 14.24 -18.34
C ALA A 281 -9.76 14.10 -16.81
N THR A 282 -8.61 13.70 -16.24
CA THR A 282 -8.46 13.42 -14.81
C THR A 282 -7.66 14.47 -14.08
N GLN A 283 -6.96 15.35 -14.82
CA GLN A 283 -6.01 16.33 -14.30
C GLN A 283 -4.86 15.67 -13.50
N LEU A 284 -4.50 14.45 -13.87
CA LEU A 284 -3.39 13.72 -13.28
C LEU A 284 -2.25 13.51 -14.28
N ASP A 285 -1.05 13.48 -13.74
CA ASP A 285 0.12 13.04 -14.49
C ASP A 285 0.03 11.52 -14.69
N LEU A 286 -0.32 11.10 -15.90
CA LEU A 286 -0.28 9.68 -16.26
C LEU A 286 1.14 9.26 -16.56
N LEU A 287 1.60 8.20 -15.91
CA LEU A 287 2.86 7.59 -16.32
C LEU A 287 2.71 7.04 -17.75
N PRO A 288 3.70 7.31 -18.62
CA PRO A 288 3.67 6.79 -19.97
C PRO A 288 3.69 5.27 -19.96
N LEU A 289 2.88 4.66 -20.81
CA LEU A 289 2.98 3.23 -21.09
C LEU A 289 4.16 2.97 -22.02
N GLY A 290 4.82 1.84 -21.83
CA GLY A 290 5.88 1.36 -22.70
C GLY A 290 7.27 1.47 -22.10
N TYR A 291 7.90 0.33 -21.97
CA TYR A 291 9.32 0.24 -21.66
C TYR A 291 10.10 0.11 -22.95
N ALA A 292 11.07 1.02 -23.18
CA ALA A 292 11.97 0.94 -24.33
C ALA A 292 12.89 -0.29 -24.28
N ASN A 293 13.03 -0.91 -23.11
CA ASN A 293 13.89 -2.07 -22.87
C ASN A 293 13.06 -3.30 -22.52
N ALA A 294 13.41 -4.45 -23.09
CA ALA A 294 12.73 -5.72 -22.82
C ALA A 294 13.02 -6.30 -21.43
N LEU A 295 14.07 -5.87 -20.74
CA LEU A 295 14.52 -6.44 -19.46
C LEU A 295 13.43 -6.39 -18.38
N PRO A 296 12.70 -5.28 -18.12
CA PRO A 296 11.61 -5.26 -17.17
C PRO A 296 10.51 -6.27 -17.49
N HIS A 297 10.16 -6.44 -18.77
CA HIS A 297 9.17 -7.43 -19.18
C HIS A 297 9.61 -8.87 -18.89
N VAL A 298 10.90 -9.19 -19.15
CA VAL A 298 11.45 -10.51 -18.85
C VAL A 298 11.47 -10.76 -17.34
N VAL A 299 11.97 -9.81 -16.55
CA VAL A 299 12.02 -9.93 -15.08
C VAL A 299 10.62 -10.02 -14.50
N GLY A 300 9.69 -9.17 -14.94
CA GLY A 300 8.29 -9.21 -14.51
C GLY A 300 7.63 -10.56 -14.84
N GLY A 301 7.82 -11.07 -16.06
CA GLY A 301 7.31 -12.39 -16.47
C GLY A 301 7.89 -13.53 -15.63
N VAL A 302 9.20 -13.51 -15.37
CA VAL A 302 9.86 -14.48 -14.48
C VAL A 302 9.30 -14.39 -13.05
N LEU A 303 9.14 -13.19 -12.49
CA LEU A 303 8.59 -13.01 -11.15
C LEU A 303 7.15 -13.51 -11.05
N VAL A 304 6.30 -13.22 -12.02
CA VAL A 304 4.91 -13.73 -12.07
C VAL A 304 4.91 -15.26 -12.15
N GLY A 305 5.76 -15.85 -12.99
CA GLY A 305 5.92 -17.30 -13.08
C GLY A 305 6.38 -17.93 -11.76
N LEU A 306 7.37 -17.32 -11.10
CA LEU A 306 7.86 -17.76 -9.79
C LEU A 306 6.81 -17.62 -8.69
N CYS A 307 6.02 -16.54 -8.69
CA CYS A 307 4.89 -16.37 -7.79
C CYS A 307 3.83 -17.46 -8.01
N GLY A 308 3.48 -17.76 -9.27
CA GLY A 308 2.56 -18.85 -9.62
C GLY A 308 3.06 -20.22 -9.13
N TRP A 309 4.34 -20.52 -9.36
CA TRP A 309 4.97 -21.74 -8.86
C TRP A 309 4.99 -21.80 -7.34
N GLY A 310 5.35 -20.69 -6.67
CA GLY A 310 5.36 -20.60 -5.22
C GLY A 310 3.97 -20.78 -4.61
N ALA A 311 2.96 -20.16 -5.21
CA ALA A 311 1.55 -20.34 -4.85
C ALA A 311 1.11 -21.80 -4.95
N TRP A 312 1.40 -22.44 -6.08
CA TRP A 312 1.09 -23.87 -6.31
C TRP A 312 1.78 -24.78 -5.30
N ARG A 313 3.10 -24.60 -5.14
CA ARG A 313 3.91 -25.43 -4.24
C ARG A 313 3.47 -25.32 -2.79
N ASN A 314 3.13 -24.11 -2.35
CA ASN A 314 2.81 -23.81 -0.94
C ASN A 314 1.30 -23.58 -0.70
N ARG A 315 0.42 -24.09 -1.60
CA ARG A 315 -1.04 -23.91 -1.50
C ARG A 315 -1.65 -24.42 -0.18
N GLY A 316 -0.93 -25.28 0.54
CA GLY A 316 -1.31 -25.76 1.88
C GLY A 316 -1.04 -24.76 3.00
N ASP A 317 -0.15 -23.80 2.82
CA ASP A 317 0.19 -22.78 3.83
C ASP A 317 -0.95 -21.76 3.97
N ALA A 318 -1.37 -21.49 5.20
CA ALA A 318 -2.45 -20.54 5.49
C ALA A 318 -2.09 -19.10 5.09
N VAL A 319 -0.82 -18.70 5.24
CA VAL A 319 -0.33 -17.37 4.86
C VAL A 319 -0.38 -17.20 3.34
N VAL A 320 0.03 -18.22 2.59
CA VAL A 320 -0.04 -18.20 1.12
C VAL A 320 -1.49 -18.08 0.65
N ARG A 321 -2.41 -18.87 1.23
CA ARG A 321 -3.83 -18.76 0.89
C ARG A 321 -4.41 -17.39 1.24
N ALA A 322 -4.08 -16.85 2.40
CA ALA A 322 -4.52 -15.52 2.82
C ALA A 322 -3.99 -14.44 1.87
N ALA A 323 -2.70 -14.49 1.52
CA ALA A 323 -2.08 -13.56 0.57
C ALA A 323 -2.78 -13.62 -0.79
N LEU A 324 -3.05 -14.82 -1.32
CA LEU A 324 -3.76 -15.01 -2.59
C LEU A 324 -5.20 -14.48 -2.53
N ALA A 325 -5.93 -14.69 -1.44
CA ALA A 325 -7.29 -14.19 -1.27
C ALA A 325 -7.31 -12.64 -1.24
N MET A 326 -6.36 -12.02 -0.55
CA MET A 326 -6.21 -10.57 -0.50
C MET A 326 -5.88 -9.99 -1.89
N THR A 327 -4.95 -10.63 -2.63
CA THR A 327 -4.56 -10.20 -3.99
C THR A 327 -5.67 -10.44 -5.00
N ALA A 328 -6.44 -11.53 -4.88
CA ALA A 328 -7.59 -11.78 -5.75
C ALA A 328 -8.63 -10.66 -5.65
N PHE A 329 -8.81 -10.09 -4.46
CA PHE A 329 -9.66 -8.93 -4.27
C PHE A 329 -9.10 -7.69 -4.98
N ASP A 330 -7.79 -7.43 -4.89
CA ASP A 330 -7.17 -6.33 -5.64
C ASP A 330 -7.30 -6.51 -7.14
N PHE A 331 -7.08 -7.73 -7.62
CA PHE A 331 -7.25 -8.04 -9.04
C PHE A 331 -8.69 -7.77 -9.50
N LEU A 332 -9.68 -8.23 -8.74
CA LEU A 332 -11.09 -7.94 -9.02
C LEU A 332 -11.35 -6.43 -9.06
N LEU A 333 -10.87 -5.70 -8.08
CA LEU A 333 -11.12 -4.26 -7.95
C LEU A 333 -10.43 -3.45 -9.05
N HIS A 334 -9.13 -3.65 -9.25
CA HIS A 334 -8.34 -2.79 -10.14
C HIS A 334 -8.39 -3.25 -11.61
N VAL A 335 -8.43 -4.55 -11.87
CA VAL A 335 -8.39 -5.07 -13.24
C VAL A 335 -9.78 -5.31 -13.81
N VAL A 336 -10.65 -6.05 -13.09
CA VAL A 336 -11.98 -6.42 -13.61
C VAL A 336 -12.93 -5.23 -13.53
N ILE A 337 -13.06 -4.60 -12.36
CA ILE A 337 -13.89 -3.41 -12.17
C ILE A 337 -13.20 -2.18 -12.78
N GLY A 338 -11.86 -2.15 -12.76
CA GLY A 338 -11.05 -1.07 -13.33
C GLY A 338 -10.93 0.14 -12.43
N TRP A 339 -11.20 0.00 -11.14
CA TRP A 339 -11.05 1.06 -10.17
C TRP A 339 -9.59 1.48 -10.03
N GLY A 340 -9.29 2.76 -10.31
CA GLY A 340 -7.95 3.32 -10.14
C GLY A 340 -6.87 2.68 -11.02
N LEU A 341 -7.23 2.01 -12.12
CA LEU A 341 -6.24 1.38 -13.02
C LEU A 341 -5.29 2.41 -13.66
N ILE A 342 -5.71 3.67 -13.74
CA ILE A 342 -4.91 4.79 -14.27
C ILE A 342 -3.71 5.07 -13.35
N GLU A 343 -3.89 4.87 -12.05
CA GLU A 343 -2.91 5.09 -11.00
C GLU A 343 -2.52 3.78 -10.32
N ALA A 344 -2.61 2.63 -11.01
CA ALA A 344 -2.49 1.33 -10.37
C ALA A 344 -1.14 1.15 -9.65
N GLN A 345 -0.08 1.81 -10.11
CA GLN A 345 1.24 1.78 -9.48
C GLN A 345 1.21 2.31 -8.03
N ILE A 346 0.39 3.31 -7.70
CA ILE A 346 0.31 3.83 -6.33
C ILE A 346 -0.36 2.86 -5.37
N TYR A 347 -1.25 2.01 -5.89
CA TYR A 347 -1.92 1.00 -5.09
C TYR A 347 -1.05 -0.25 -4.86
N CYS A 348 0.20 -0.28 -5.36
CA CYS A 348 1.11 -1.41 -5.20
C CYS A 348 1.37 -1.76 -3.72
N GLY A 349 1.25 -0.81 -2.79
CA GLY A 349 1.26 -1.08 -1.36
C GLY A 349 0.22 -2.11 -0.91
N HIS A 350 -0.83 -2.33 -1.72
CA HIS A 350 -1.90 -3.29 -1.43
C HIS A 350 -1.54 -4.73 -1.80
N TRP A 351 -0.57 -4.98 -2.70
CA TRP A 351 -0.24 -6.35 -3.16
C TRP A 351 1.26 -6.65 -3.27
N LEU A 352 2.15 -5.65 -3.32
CA LEU A 352 3.57 -5.87 -3.60
C LEU A 352 4.25 -6.78 -2.55
N TYR A 353 3.77 -6.75 -1.30
CA TYR A 353 4.23 -7.62 -0.22
C TYR A 353 3.88 -9.11 -0.43
N VAL A 354 2.99 -9.43 -1.37
CA VAL A 354 2.60 -10.81 -1.68
C VAL A 354 3.70 -11.54 -2.43
N VAL A 355 4.48 -10.84 -3.26
CA VAL A 355 5.62 -11.42 -3.99
C VAL A 355 6.57 -12.17 -3.05
N PRO A 356 7.15 -11.56 -2.00
CA PRO A 356 8.02 -12.28 -1.08
C PRO A 356 7.33 -13.42 -0.34
N VAL A 357 6.03 -13.32 -0.05
CA VAL A 357 5.27 -14.42 0.58
C VAL A 357 5.21 -15.63 -0.34
N LEU A 358 4.94 -15.43 -1.63
CA LEU A 358 4.82 -16.52 -2.58
C LEU A 358 6.16 -17.16 -2.91
N VAL A 359 7.23 -16.36 -3.07
CA VAL A 359 8.55 -16.88 -3.45
C VAL A 359 9.37 -17.44 -2.27
N ALA A 360 9.00 -17.13 -1.02
CA ALA A 360 9.77 -17.56 0.17
C ALA A 360 9.93 -19.08 0.25
N GLY A 361 8.88 -19.83 -0.06
CA GLY A 361 8.90 -21.30 -0.03
C GLY A 361 9.59 -21.96 -1.22
N LEU A 362 10.12 -21.20 -2.19
CA LEU A 362 10.84 -21.76 -3.33
C LEU A 362 12.28 -22.11 -2.97
N PRO A 363 12.81 -23.22 -3.49
CA PRO A 363 14.17 -23.69 -3.20
C PRO A 363 15.23 -22.71 -3.75
N GLY A 364 16.38 -22.69 -3.08
CA GLY A 364 17.52 -21.89 -3.50
C GLY A 364 17.37 -20.40 -3.11
N ARG A 365 18.14 -19.97 -2.14
CA ARG A 365 18.12 -18.56 -1.71
C ARG A 365 18.91 -17.63 -2.62
N TRP A 366 19.93 -18.15 -3.29
CA TRP A 366 20.88 -17.32 -4.05
C TRP A 366 20.27 -16.64 -5.27
N TRP A 367 19.35 -17.31 -5.98
CA TRP A 367 18.67 -16.70 -7.10
C TRP A 367 17.83 -15.48 -6.68
N LYS A 368 17.26 -15.49 -5.45
CA LYS A 368 16.48 -14.36 -4.91
C LYS A 368 17.37 -13.14 -4.73
N PHE A 369 18.59 -13.33 -4.21
CA PHE A 369 19.58 -12.26 -4.12
C PHE A 369 20.09 -11.80 -5.48
N ALA A 370 20.28 -12.70 -6.44
CA ALA A 370 20.69 -12.35 -7.79
C ALA A 370 19.61 -11.49 -8.50
N VAL A 371 18.36 -11.89 -8.43
CA VAL A 371 17.23 -11.09 -8.96
C VAL A 371 17.11 -9.77 -8.22
N ALA A 372 17.24 -9.77 -6.89
CA ALA A 372 17.25 -8.54 -6.11
C ALA A 372 18.35 -7.57 -6.54
N ALA A 373 19.59 -8.06 -6.76
CA ALA A 373 20.69 -7.24 -7.23
C ALA A 373 20.43 -6.67 -8.64
N LEU A 374 19.87 -7.47 -9.55
CA LEU A 374 19.49 -7.03 -10.89
C LEU A 374 18.43 -5.92 -10.83
N VAL A 375 17.37 -6.11 -10.07
CA VAL A 375 16.27 -5.15 -9.92
C VAL A 375 16.76 -3.87 -9.24
N ALA A 376 17.54 -3.98 -8.17
CA ALA A 376 18.13 -2.81 -7.50
C ALA A 376 19.08 -2.05 -8.43
N GLY A 377 19.94 -2.75 -9.18
CA GLY A 377 20.82 -2.14 -10.16
C GLY A 377 20.08 -1.38 -11.25
N TRP A 378 18.99 -1.97 -11.78
CA TRP A 378 18.10 -1.28 -12.72
C TRP A 378 17.52 0.00 -12.11
N ASN A 379 16.92 -0.11 -10.92
CA ASN A 379 16.25 1.03 -10.28
C ASN A 379 17.23 2.16 -9.95
N LEU A 380 18.46 1.83 -9.55
CA LEU A 380 19.52 2.83 -9.32
C LEU A 380 19.96 3.53 -10.62
N LEU A 381 19.98 2.82 -11.76
CA LEU A 381 20.32 3.40 -13.04
C LEU A 381 19.21 4.28 -13.61
N MET A 382 17.95 3.91 -13.38
CA MET A 382 16.79 4.64 -13.91
C MET A 382 16.43 5.86 -13.05
N HIS A 383 16.58 5.76 -11.73
CA HIS A 383 16.52 6.94 -10.89
C HIS A 383 17.88 7.66 -10.96
N GLU A 384 17.98 8.65 -11.82
CA GLU A 384 19.07 9.62 -11.76
C GLU A 384 18.98 10.41 -10.44
N PHE A 385 19.46 9.79 -9.37
CA PHE A 385 19.60 10.43 -8.06
C PHE A 385 20.83 11.32 -8.00
#